data_bb0377402b666dfc1b22167802e5573d
#
_entry.id   bb0377402b666dfc1b22167802e5573d
#
_cell.length_a   1.000
_cell.length_b   1.000
_cell.length_c   1.000
_cell.angle_alpha   90.00
_cell.angle_beta   90.00
_cell.angle_gamma   90.00
#
_symmetry.space_group_name_H-M   'P 1'
#
loop_
_entity.id
_entity.type
_entity.pdbx_description
1 polymer ?
#
loop_
_entity_poly.entity_id
_entity_poly.type
_entity_poly.pdbx_seq_one_letter_code
_entity_poly.pdbx_strand_id
1 'polypeptide(L)'
;MNIEKNELNPNNPFLPEPARIVRMYPLTDDVKFFQVRIADMYKALSFRYRAGQFAMVSVLGAGEAPFSISSTPSRPGLLEFCIRKTGTVTNALFRLKENDLVGLRGPYGDGFPVEKMKDKDVLIVMGGLGAAPLRSVLLYCLDNRDQFRRVILLHGAKRPTEMIFREEFSDLKKREDLECYLTVDEDDTGEWKENTGVVTTLFPLMEDVDPGNTFAMVCGPPVMYKFVLKELVKLDIPKDQILMTLERRMKCGVGKCGHCAIDYIYTCLDGPVFTYWDVIHMRELI
;
A
#
# COMPACT_ATOMS: atom_id res chain seq x y z
N MET A 1 22.80 36.70 -25.59
CA MET A 1 22.80 36.24 -24.20
C MET A 1 22.52 34.73 -24.25
N ASN A 2 23.58 33.91 -24.26
CA ASN A 2 23.42 32.45 -24.29
C ASN A 2 22.88 32.01 -22.94
N ILE A 3 21.64 31.56 -22.93
CA ILE A 3 21.11 30.81 -21.79
C ILE A 3 21.77 29.41 -21.91
N GLU A 4 22.84 29.21 -21.16
CA GLU A 4 23.38 27.86 -20.95
C GLU A 4 22.22 26.99 -20.45
N LYS A 5 21.91 25.93 -21.18
CA LYS A 5 21.02 24.89 -20.69
C LYS A 5 21.69 24.33 -19.43
N ASN A 6 21.21 24.75 -18.26
CA ASN A 6 21.55 24.09 -17.00
C ASN A 6 21.10 22.63 -17.16
N GLU A 7 22.04 21.75 -17.47
CA GLU A 7 21.80 20.31 -17.44
C GLU A 7 21.47 19.96 -15.99
N LEU A 8 20.19 19.74 -15.75
CA LEU A 8 19.72 19.32 -14.43
C LEU A 8 20.45 18.01 -14.09
N ASN A 9 21.11 18.01 -12.92
CA ASN A 9 21.83 16.82 -12.45
C ASN A 9 20.86 15.60 -12.46
N PRO A 10 21.10 14.58 -13.30
CA PRO A 10 20.19 13.44 -13.44
C PRO A 10 20.06 12.62 -12.14
N ASN A 11 21.00 12.82 -11.19
CA ASN A 11 20.98 12.18 -9.88
C ASN A 11 20.32 13.05 -8.78
N ASN A 12 19.64 14.14 -9.15
CA ASN A 12 18.95 14.97 -8.19
C ASN A 12 17.69 14.26 -7.66
N PRO A 13 17.65 13.84 -6.37
CA PRO A 13 16.50 13.10 -5.82
C PRO A 13 15.23 13.96 -5.70
N PHE A 14 15.33 15.26 -5.95
CA PHE A 14 14.19 16.20 -5.93
C PHE A 14 13.62 16.50 -7.31
N LEU A 15 14.23 16.00 -8.36
CA LEU A 15 13.74 16.21 -9.72
C LEU A 15 12.69 15.12 -10.06
N PRO A 16 11.40 15.49 -10.26
CA PRO A 16 10.41 14.52 -10.63
C PRO A 16 10.52 14.12 -12.11
N GLU A 17 10.37 12.82 -12.37
CA GLU A 17 10.20 12.32 -13.73
C GLU A 17 8.78 12.61 -14.21
N PRO A 18 8.60 13.15 -15.42
CA PRO A 18 7.28 13.28 -16.01
C PRO A 18 6.62 11.91 -16.18
N ALA A 19 5.40 11.78 -15.70
CA ALA A 19 4.58 10.58 -15.88
C ALA A 19 3.19 10.97 -16.40
N ARG A 20 2.60 10.10 -17.21
CA ARG A 20 1.29 10.31 -17.81
C ARG A 20 0.25 9.45 -17.14
N ILE A 21 -0.90 10.03 -16.82
CA ILE A 21 -2.08 9.28 -16.36
C ILE A 21 -2.59 8.45 -17.54
N VAL A 22 -2.55 7.13 -17.40
CA VAL A 22 -3.00 6.18 -18.43
C VAL A 22 -4.48 5.85 -18.25
N ARG A 23 -4.89 5.67 -16.98
CA ARG A 23 -6.26 5.36 -16.61
C ARG A 23 -6.56 5.93 -15.23
N MET A 24 -7.79 6.38 -15.04
CA MET A 24 -8.28 6.78 -13.72
C MET A 24 -9.79 6.58 -13.61
N TYR A 25 -10.25 6.16 -12.43
CA TYR A 25 -11.67 5.99 -12.13
C TYR A 25 -11.92 6.06 -10.62
N PRO A 26 -13.15 6.38 -10.19
CA PRO A 26 -13.50 6.34 -8.78
C PRO A 26 -13.53 4.90 -8.26
N LEU A 27 -13.00 4.68 -7.06
CA LEU A 27 -13.16 3.43 -6.29
C LEU A 27 -14.26 3.59 -5.25
N THR A 28 -14.35 4.79 -4.66
CA THR A 28 -15.39 5.23 -3.73
C THR A 28 -15.67 6.72 -3.98
N ASP A 29 -16.55 7.34 -3.23
CA ASP A 29 -16.87 8.78 -3.36
C ASP A 29 -15.65 9.68 -3.15
N ASP A 30 -14.72 9.27 -2.28
CA ASP A 30 -13.54 10.05 -1.90
C ASP A 30 -12.20 9.44 -2.32
N VAL A 31 -12.19 8.24 -2.93
CA VAL A 31 -10.98 7.55 -3.40
C VAL A 31 -11.04 7.31 -4.90
N LYS A 32 -9.97 7.69 -5.59
CA LYS A 32 -9.76 7.38 -7.01
C LYS A 32 -8.55 6.47 -7.21
N PHE A 33 -8.69 5.60 -8.18
CA PHE A 33 -7.59 4.84 -8.77
C PHE A 33 -6.89 5.66 -9.84
N PHE A 34 -5.57 5.61 -9.84
CA PHE A 34 -4.72 6.22 -10.87
C PHE A 34 -3.71 5.19 -11.35
N GLN A 35 -3.67 4.96 -12.64
CA GLN A 35 -2.61 4.21 -13.30
C GLN A 35 -1.77 5.18 -14.10
N VAL A 36 -0.47 5.23 -13.81
CA VAL A 36 0.46 6.15 -14.45
C VAL A 36 1.63 5.42 -15.08
N ARG A 37 2.23 6.02 -16.10
CA ARG A 37 3.43 5.54 -16.76
C ARG A 37 4.42 6.69 -16.90
N ILE A 38 5.68 6.45 -16.53
CA ILE A 38 6.78 7.39 -16.78
C ILE A 38 6.84 7.67 -18.28
N ALA A 39 6.95 8.95 -18.64
CA ALA A 39 6.86 9.37 -20.06
C ALA A 39 7.99 8.80 -20.93
N ASP A 40 9.19 8.70 -20.34
CA ASP A 40 10.32 8.00 -20.97
C ASP A 40 10.13 6.48 -20.86
N MET A 41 10.04 5.81 -22.02
CA MET A 41 9.79 4.37 -22.08
C MET A 41 10.91 3.54 -21.43
N TYR A 42 12.17 3.93 -21.60
CA TYR A 42 13.30 3.20 -21.01
C TYR A 42 13.29 3.32 -19.49
N LYS A 43 13.03 4.52 -18.97
CA LYS A 43 12.88 4.74 -17.53
C LYS A 43 11.67 4.00 -16.98
N ALA A 44 10.54 3.98 -17.69
CA ALA A 44 9.35 3.24 -17.30
C ALA A 44 9.63 1.73 -17.17
N LEU A 45 10.31 1.14 -18.16
CA LEU A 45 10.63 -0.28 -18.16
C LEU A 45 11.78 -0.64 -17.19
N SER A 46 12.63 0.30 -16.82
CA SER A 46 13.72 0.10 -15.87
C SER A 46 13.35 0.47 -14.43
N PHE A 47 12.21 1.09 -14.20
CA PHE A 47 11.76 1.44 -12.86
C PHE A 47 11.48 0.17 -12.06
N ARG A 48 12.27 -0.05 -11.00
CA ARG A 48 12.15 -1.21 -10.11
C ARG A 48 11.78 -0.74 -8.72
N TYR A 49 10.86 -1.47 -8.11
CA TYR A 49 10.45 -1.22 -6.73
C TYR A 49 10.12 -2.55 -6.03
N ARG A 50 10.02 -2.50 -4.72
CA ARG A 50 9.55 -3.62 -3.89
C ARG A 50 8.11 -3.34 -3.45
N ALA A 51 7.31 -4.38 -3.31
CA ALA A 51 5.95 -4.25 -2.76
C ALA A 51 6.02 -3.56 -1.38
N GLY A 52 5.12 -2.59 -1.13
CA GLY A 52 5.12 -1.78 0.10
C GLY A 52 5.88 -0.45 0.01
N GLN A 53 6.69 -0.23 -1.03
CA GLN A 53 7.31 1.08 -1.29
C GLN A 53 6.29 2.11 -1.77
N PHE A 54 6.66 3.38 -1.68
CA PHE A 54 5.84 4.52 -2.10
C PHE A 54 6.58 5.39 -3.13
N ALA A 55 5.85 6.29 -3.77
CA ALA A 55 6.39 7.34 -4.61
C ALA A 55 5.80 8.69 -4.22
N MET A 56 6.55 9.76 -4.44
CA MET A 56 6.06 11.12 -4.38
C MET A 56 5.42 11.48 -5.72
N VAL A 57 4.14 11.80 -5.71
CA VAL A 57 3.42 12.26 -6.91
C VAL A 57 3.16 13.74 -6.79
N SER A 58 3.52 14.50 -7.81
CA SER A 58 3.38 15.95 -7.85
C SER A 58 2.45 16.43 -8.96
N VAL A 59 1.72 17.51 -8.67
CA VAL A 59 0.94 18.28 -9.64
C VAL A 59 1.52 19.68 -9.71
N LEU A 60 1.85 20.14 -10.90
CA LEU A 60 2.42 21.47 -11.11
C LEU A 60 1.51 22.55 -10.51
N GLY A 61 2.09 23.41 -9.67
CA GLY A 61 1.39 24.47 -8.96
C GLY A 61 0.63 24.05 -7.70
N ALA A 62 0.53 22.73 -7.40
CA ALA A 62 -0.17 22.23 -6.20
C ALA A 62 0.75 21.59 -5.18
N GLY A 63 1.98 21.20 -5.59
CA GLY A 63 2.95 20.51 -4.74
C GLY A 63 2.96 18.99 -4.95
N GLU A 64 3.49 18.26 -3.97
CA GLU A 64 3.64 16.81 -4.02
C GLU A 64 3.19 16.13 -2.72
N ALA A 65 2.84 14.84 -2.81
CA ALA A 65 2.50 14.02 -1.67
C ALA A 65 2.94 12.55 -1.89
N PRO A 66 3.21 11.80 -0.81
CA PRO A 66 3.55 10.38 -0.88
C PRO A 66 2.30 9.54 -1.11
N PHE A 67 2.42 8.52 -1.96
CA PHE A 67 1.39 7.51 -2.16
C PHE A 67 2.03 6.13 -2.30
N SER A 68 1.47 5.16 -1.60
CA SER A 68 1.88 3.77 -1.71
C SER A 68 1.67 3.26 -3.15
N ILE A 69 2.65 2.54 -3.68
CA ILE A 69 2.52 1.88 -4.98
C ILE A 69 1.65 0.64 -4.79
N SER A 70 0.46 0.65 -5.39
CA SER A 70 -0.55 -0.41 -5.27
C SER A 70 -0.43 -1.50 -6.34
N SER A 71 0.33 -1.24 -7.42
CA SER A 71 0.66 -2.25 -8.43
C SER A 71 1.67 -3.26 -7.90
N THR A 72 1.73 -4.42 -8.53
CA THR A 72 2.75 -5.43 -8.23
C THR A 72 4.08 -5.11 -8.92
N PRO A 73 5.23 -5.30 -8.25
CA PRO A 73 6.53 -5.15 -8.91
C PRO A 73 6.81 -6.21 -9.99
N SER A 74 6.04 -7.29 -10.03
CA SER A 74 6.15 -8.34 -11.07
C SER A 74 5.77 -7.86 -12.46
N ARG A 75 5.02 -6.75 -12.57
CA ARG A 75 4.49 -6.23 -13.84
C ARG A 75 5.02 -4.81 -14.10
N PRO A 76 6.22 -4.67 -14.69
CA PRO A 76 6.86 -3.37 -14.89
C PRO A 76 6.14 -2.49 -15.90
N GLY A 77 6.43 -1.19 -15.85
CA GLY A 77 6.00 -0.20 -16.85
C GLY A 77 4.77 0.62 -16.46
N LEU A 78 3.92 0.11 -15.58
CA LEU A 78 2.77 0.83 -15.05
C LEU A 78 2.81 0.86 -13.52
N LEU A 79 2.49 2.02 -12.97
CA LEU A 79 2.38 2.23 -11.52
C LEU A 79 0.92 2.57 -11.19
N GLU A 80 0.42 1.99 -10.11
CA GLU A 80 -0.96 2.19 -9.68
C GLU A 80 -0.98 2.80 -8.28
N PHE A 81 -1.89 3.74 -8.09
CA PHE A 81 -2.07 4.45 -6.83
C PHE A 81 -3.56 4.55 -6.49
N CYS A 82 -3.88 4.40 -5.20
CA CYS A 82 -5.20 4.70 -4.66
C CYS A 82 -5.10 5.96 -3.84
N ILE A 83 -5.79 7.00 -4.26
CA ILE A 83 -5.62 8.34 -3.71
C ILE A 83 -6.95 8.81 -3.10
N ARG A 84 -6.93 9.10 -1.79
CA ARG A 84 -8.06 9.72 -1.09
C ARG A 84 -7.97 11.24 -1.21
N LYS A 85 -9.10 11.87 -1.47
CA LYS A 85 -9.25 13.33 -1.58
C LYS A 85 -9.25 13.99 -0.20
N THR A 86 -8.09 14.49 0.24
CA THR A 86 -7.92 15.02 1.60
C THR A 86 -7.27 16.40 1.70
N GLY A 87 -6.58 16.89 0.65
CA GLY A 87 -5.82 18.13 0.73
C GLY A 87 -5.48 18.74 -0.64
N THR A 88 -4.64 19.76 -0.67
CA THR A 88 -4.33 20.55 -1.86
C THR A 88 -3.87 19.69 -3.04
N VAL A 89 -2.88 18.82 -2.83
CA VAL A 89 -2.33 17.95 -3.89
C VAL A 89 -3.38 16.97 -4.39
N THR A 90 -4.09 16.29 -3.48
CA THR A 90 -5.10 15.30 -3.85
C THR A 90 -6.30 15.94 -4.52
N ASN A 91 -6.70 17.16 -4.11
CA ASN A 91 -7.72 17.93 -4.81
C ASN A 91 -7.29 18.33 -6.23
N ALA A 92 -6.01 18.64 -6.44
CA ALA A 92 -5.47 18.90 -7.78
C ALA A 92 -5.46 17.63 -8.64
N LEU A 93 -4.99 16.50 -8.10
CA LEU A 93 -5.01 15.19 -8.78
C LEU A 93 -6.44 14.81 -9.22
N PHE A 94 -7.44 15.04 -8.38
CA PHE A 94 -8.84 14.72 -8.70
C PHE A 94 -9.44 15.53 -9.84
N ARG A 95 -8.85 16.69 -10.20
CA ARG A 95 -9.25 17.52 -11.35
C ARG A 95 -8.58 17.12 -12.66
N LEU A 96 -7.51 16.31 -12.59
CA LEU A 96 -6.82 15.82 -13.77
C LEU A 96 -7.66 14.78 -14.53
N LYS A 97 -7.25 14.54 -15.78
CA LYS A 97 -7.86 13.61 -16.70
C LYS A 97 -6.80 12.61 -17.21
N GLU A 98 -7.25 11.57 -17.85
CA GLU A 98 -6.38 10.69 -18.61
C GLU A 98 -5.59 11.48 -19.65
N ASN A 99 -4.34 11.12 -19.83
CA ASN A 99 -3.32 11.81 -20.60
C ASN A 99 -2.70 13.07 -19.98
N ASP A 100 -3.21 13.60 -18.86
CA ASP A 100 -2.53 14.67 -18.14
C ASP A 100 -1.20 14.18 -17.55
N LEU A 101 -0.29 15.14 -17.30
CA LEU A 101 1.02 14.89 -16.74
C LEU A 101 1.04 15.11 -15.23
N VAL A 102 1.73 14.23 -14.55
CA VAL A 102 2.13 14.35 -13.14
C VAL A 102 3.64 14.19 -13.03
N GLY A 103 4.23 14.69 -11.96
CA GLY A 103 5.62 14.38 -11.63
C GLY A 103 5.69 13.16 -10.71
N LEU A 104 6.70 12.30 -10.92
CA LEU A 104 6.93 11.11 -10.12
C LEU A 104 8.35 11.08 -9.59
N ARG A 105 8.53 10.89 -8.30
CA ARG A 105 9.83 10.64 -7.65
C ARG A 105 9.77 9.36 -6.83
N GLY A 106 10.80 8.57 -6.85
CA GLY A 106 10.88 7.30 -6.12
C GLY A 106 11.51 6.19 -6.95
N PRO A 107 11.38 4.91 -6.54
CA PRO A 107 10.63 4.48 -5.33
C PRO A 107 11.38 4.87 -4.07
N TYR A 108 10.66 5.04 -2.97
CA TYR A 108 11.20 5.41 -1.67
C TYR A 108 10.77 4.44 -0.59
N GLY A 109 11.54 4.45 0.51
CA GLY A 109 11.32 3.61 1.67
C GLY A 109 11.67 2.16 1.46
N ASP A 110 11.50 1.37 2.52
CA ASP A 110 11.65 -0.08 2.50
C ASP A 110 10.32 -0.77 2.19
N GLY A 111 10.40 -1.85 1.40
CA GLY A 111 9.25 -2.69 1.06
C GLY A 111 9.12 -3.90 2.00
N PHE A 112 8.09 -4.69 1.75
CA PHE A 112 7.93 -5.97 2.42
C PHE A 112 9.09 -6.92 2.10
N PRO A 113 9.62 -7.68 3.09
CA PRO A 113 10.74 -8.59 2.92
C PRO A 113 10.29 -9.90 2.27
N VAL A 114 9.76 -9.86 1.05
CA VAL A 114 9.14 -11.00 0.35
C VAL A 114 10.05 -12.21 0.23
N GLU A 115 11.37 -12.02 0.17
CA GLU A 115 12.34 -13.12 0.14
C GLU A 115 12.35 -13.94 1.43
N LYS A 116 12.07 -13.32 2.59
CA LYS A 116 11.95 -14.02 3.88
C LYS A 116 10.62 -14.76 4.03
N MET A 117 9.65 -14.44 3.18
CA MET A 117 8.30 -15.01 3.20
C MET A 117 8.18 -16.25 2.30
N LYS A 118 9.21 -16.58 1.52
CA LYS A 118 9.22 -17.80 0.68
C LYS A 118 9.08 -19.05 1.54
N ASP A 119 8.32 -20.01 1.03
CA ASP A 119 7.95 -21.26 1.71
C ASP A 119 7.21 -21.05 3.04
N LYS A 120 6.61 -19.85 3.26
CA LYS A 120 5.84 -19.49 4.45
C LYS A 120 4.38 -19.24 4.13
N ASP A 121 3.57 -19.22 5.17
CA ASP A 121 2.21 -18.72 5.11
C ASP A 121 2.23 -17.20 5.15
N VAL A 122 1.42 -16.58 4.29
CA VAL A 122 1.33 -15.13 4.14
C VAL A 122 -0.09 -14.70 4.52
N LEU A 123 -0.22 -14.08 5.69
CA LEU A 123 -1.47 -13.52 6.20
C LEU A 123 -1.52 -12.01 5.94
N ILE A 124 -2.48 -11.56 5.17
CA ILE A 124 -2.66 -10.16 4.80
C ILE A 124 -3.94 -9.63 5.43
N VAL A 125 -3.82 -8.67 6.35
CA VAL A 125 -4.95 -8.07 7.06
C VAL A 125 -5.06 -6.60 6.67
N MET A 126 -6.07 -6.25 5.88
CA MET A 126 -6.26 -4.89 5.37
C MET A 126 -7.58 -4.28 5.83
N GLY A 127 -7.55 -2.98 6.11
CA GLY A 127 -8.73 -2.20 6.47
C GLY A 127 -8.85 -0.93 5.64
N GLY A 128 -9.97 -0.75 4.95
CA GLY A 128 -10.24 0.44 4.16
C GLY A 128 -9.12 0.77 3.17
N LEU A 129 -8.55 1.99 3.25
CA LEU A 129 -7.46 2.43 2.36
C LEU A 129 -6.15 1.65 2.57
N GLY A 130 -5.99 0.92 3.67
CA GLY A 130 -4.85 0.02 3.89
C GLY A 130 -4.74 -1.10 2.84
N ALA A 131 -5.79 -1.32 2.05
CA ALA A 131 -5.72 -2.18 0.88
C ALA A 131 -4.75 -1.64 -0.20
N ALA A 132 -4.51 -0.34 -0.28
CA ALA A 132 -3.62 0.24 -1.29
C ALA A 132 -2.17 -0.29 -1.22
N PRO A 133 -1.43 -0.19 -0.11
CA PRO A 133 -0.09 -0.76 0.01
C PRO A 133 -0.09 -2.30 0.01
N LEU A 134 -1.09 -2.93 0.64
CA LEU A 134 -1.11 -4.39 0.77
C LEU A 134 -1.54 -5.10 -0.52
N ARG A 135 -2.27 -4.44 -1.41
CA ARG A 135 -2.58 -4.98 -2.74
C ARG A 135 -1.31 -5.27 -3.55
N SER A 136 -0.28 -4.41 -3.42
CA SER A 136 1.00 -4.62 -4.10
C SER A 136 1.64 -5.96 -3.73
N VAL A 137 1.70 -6.30 -2.45
CA VAL A 137 2.28 -7.55 -1.99
C VAL A 137 1.34 -8.74 -2.22
N LEU A 138 0.03 -8.57 -2.10
CA LEU A 138 -0.95 -9.61 -2.44
C LEU A 138 -0.78 -10.05 -3.90
N LEU A 139 -0.80 -9.09 -4.83
CA LEU A 139 -0.60 -9.39 -6.25
C LEU A 139 0.77 -10.00 -6.53
N TYR A 140 1.83 -9.56 -5.82
CA TYR A 140 3.15 -10.19 -5.93
C TYR A 140 3.10 -11.66 -5.51
N CYS A 141 2.47 -11.98 -4.39
CA CYS A 141 2.32 -13.36 -3.93
C CYS A 141 1.51 -14.19 -4.92
N LEU A 142 0.46 -13.63 -5.51
CA LEU A 142 -0.36 -14.33 -6.50
C LEU A 142 0.34 -14.51 -7.86
N ASP A 143 1.19 -13.57 -8.27
CA ASP A 143 2.00 -13.69 -9.48
C ASP A 143 3.16 -14.71 -9.31
N ASN A 144 3.57 -14.99 -8.08
CA ASN A 144 4.63 -15.92 -7.72
C ASN A 144 4.10 -16.98 -6.76
N ARG A 145 2.92 -17.51 -7.03
CA ARG A 145 2.13 -18.30 -6.10
C ARG A 145 2.84 -19.55 -5.57
N ASP A 146 3.63 -20.18 -6.40
CA ASP A 146 4.44 -21.36 -6.11
C ASP A 146 5.55 -21.15 -5.07
N GLN A 147 5.91 -19.88 -4.81
CA GLN A 147 6.92 -19.53 -3.81
C GLN A 147 6.36 -19.42 -2.38
N PHE A 148 5.05 -19.51 -2.19
CA PHE A 148 4.40 -19.33 -0.89
C PHE A 148 3.54 -20.55 -0.54
N ARG A 149 3.46 -20.93 0.73
CA ARG A 149 2.60 -22.04 1.17
C ARG A 149 1.15 -21.63 1.06
N ARG A 150 0.61 -20.93 2.04
CA ARG A 150 -0.75 -20.37 2.02
C ARG A 150 -0.68 -18.87 1.78
N VAL A 151 -1.67 -18.34 1.09
CA VAL A 151 -1.91 -16.90 1.02
C VAL A 151 -3.32 -16.66 1.55
N ILE A 152 -3.42 -15.91 2.64
CA ILE A 152 -4.66 -15.66 3.36
C ILE A 152 -4.91 -14.15 3.37
N LEU A 153 -6.08 -13.74 2.90
CA LEU A 153 -6.51 -12.35 2.88
C LEU A 153 -7.70 -12.13 3.81
N LEU A 154 -7.53 -11.26 4.80
CA LEU A 154 -8.63 -10.72 5.61
C LEU A 154 -8.80 -9.24 5.24
N HIS A 155 -9.91 -8.86 4.64
CA HIS A 155 -10.17 -7.47 4.27
C HIS A 155 -11.47 -6.98 4.89
N GLY A 156 -11.37 -5.88 5.65
CA GLY A 156 -12.49 -5.18 6.26
C GLY A 156 -12.68 -3.78 5.69
N ALA A 157 -13.92 -3.37 5.52
CA ALA A 157 -14.30 -1.99 5.23
C ALA A 157 -15.45 -1.57 6.15
N LYS A 158 -15.72 -0.28 6.25
CA LYS A 158 -16.83 0.20 7.07
C LYS A 158 -18.18 -0.19 6.43
N ARG A 159 -18.29 -0.03 5.11
CA ARG A 159 -19.50 -0.35 4.32
C ARG A 159 -19.10 -0.97 2.97
N PRO A 160 -20.00 -1.69 2.31
CA PRO A 160 -19.75 -2.22 0.97
C PRO A 160 -19.33 -1.15 -0.05
N THR A 161 -19.91 0.05 0.04
CA THR A 161 -19.63 1.20 -0.83
C THR A 161 -18.25 1.85 -0.55
N GLU A 162 -17.66 1.61 0.62
CA GLU A 162 -16.35 2.11 1.02
C GLU A 162 -15.22 1.08 0.80
N MET A 163 -15.54 -0.15 0.35
CA MET A 163 -14.55 -1.18 0.06
C MET A 163 -13.88 -0.92 -1.29
N ILE A 164 -12.65 -0.39 -1.25
CA ILE A 164 -11.86 -0.20 -2.46
C ILE A 164 -11.50 -1.56 -3.08
N PHE A 165 -11.46 -1.63 -4.42
CA PHE A 165 -11.22 -2.88 -5.17
C PHE A 165 -12.23 -4.01 -4.89
N ARG A 166 -13.46 -3.67 -4.50
CA ARG A 166 -14.49 -4.67 -4.15
C ARG A 166 -14.67 -5.75 -5.23
N GLU A 167 -14.76 -5.36 -6.50
CA GLU A 167 -14.92 -6.30 -7.61
C GLU A 167 -13.70 -7.19 -7.78
N GLU A 168 -12.48 -6.62 -7.70
CA GLU A 168 -11.24 -7.38 -7.79
C GLU A 168 -11.14 -8.42 -6.68
N PHE A 169 -11.44 -8.05 -5.42
CA PHE A 169 -11.40 -9.00 -4.30
C PHE A 169 -12.51 -10.06 -4.40
N SER A 170 -13.67 -9.71 -4.93
CA SER A 170 -14.74 -10.68 -5.22
C SER A 170 -14.32 -11.69 -6.29
N ASP A 171 -13.54 -11.27 -7.28
CA ASP A 171 -12.98 -12.18 -8.28
C ASP A 171 -11.83 -13.01 -7.72
N LEU A 172 -10.95 -12.41 -6.92
CA LEU A 172 -9.86 -13.12 -6.26
C LEU A 172 -10.36 -14.20 -5.31
N LYS A 173 -11.50 -14.00 -4.65
CA LYS A 173 -12.15 -15.01 -3.79
C LYS A 173 -12.52 -16.29 -4.53
N LYS A 174 -12.67 -16.27 -5.85
CA LYS A 174 -12.98 -17.47 -6.66
C LYS A 174 -11.76 -18.37 -6.89
N ARG A 175 -10.56 -17.92 -6.49
CA ARG A 175 -9.32 -18.67 -6.63
C ARG A 175 -9.23 -19.76 -5.57
N GLU A 176 -8.84 -20.93 -5.97
CA GLU A 176 -8.62 -22.10 -5.06
C GLU A 176 -7.28 -21.98 -4.30
N ASP A 177 -6.37 -21.14 -4.79
CA ASP A 177 -5.02 -20.96 -4.24
C ASP A 177 -4.90 -19.73 -3.32
N LEU A 178 -6.03 -19.08 -2.99
CA LEU A 178 -6.14 -17.94 -2.08
C LEU A 178 -7.30 -18.12 -1.10
N GLU A 179 -7.02 -18.07 0.18
CA GLU A 179 -8.05 -17.99 1.21
C GLU A 179 -8.45 -16.52 1.38
N CYS A 180 -9.65 -16.15 0.95
CA CYS A 180 -10.08 -14.76 0.93
C CYS A 180 -11.36 -14.57 1.75
N TYR A 181 -11.28 -13.77 2.80
CA TYR A 181 -12.38 -13.43 3.69
C TYR A 181 -12.63 -11.93 3.67
N LEU A 182 -13.85 -11.53 3.35
CA LEU A 182 -14.28 -10.14 3.28
C LEU A 182 -15.30 -9.85 4.37
N THR A 183 -15.26 -8.66 4.96
CA THR A 183 -16.24 -8.20 5.93
C THR A 183 -16.52 -6.71 5.81
N VAL A 184 -17.69 -6.29 6.24
CA VAL A 184 -18.02 -4.87 6.44
C VAL A 184 -18.56 -4.67 7.85
N ASP A 185 -18.28 -3.50 8.46
CA ASP A 185 -18.81 -3.21 9.79
C ASP A 185 -20.33 -3.14 9.77
N GLU A 186 -20.90 -2.54 8.72
CA GLU A 186 -22.33 -2.36 8.49
C GLU A 186 -22.68 -2.59 7.01
N ASP A 187 -23.76 -3.30 6.74
CA ASP A 187 -24.35 -3.35 5.39
C ASP A 187 -25.50 -2.35 5.27
N ASP A 188 -25.24 -1.24 4.61
CA ASP A 188 -26.22 -0.19 4.31
C ASP A 188 -26.96 -0.42 2.98
N THR A 189 -26.59 -1.46 2.22
CA THR A 189 -27.16 -1.76 0.91
C THR A 189 -28.19 -2.89 0.95
N GLY A 190 -28.09 -3.80 1.93
CA GLY A 190 -28.86 -5.05 1.99
C GLY A 190 -28.45 -6.08 0.93
N GLU A 191 -27.39 -5.82 0.17
CA GLU A 191 -26.90 -6.69 -0.90
C GLU A 191 -25.58 -7.41 -0.55
N TRP A 192 -25.02 -7.11 0.61
CA TRP A 192 -23.78 -7.72 1.07
C TRP A 192 -24.00 -9.19 1.46
N LYS A 193 -23.22 -10.09 0.85
CA LYS A 193 -23.37 -11.55 1.05
C LYS A 193 -22.23 -12.19 1.83
N GLU A 194 -21.24 -11.37 2.23
CA GLU A 194 -20.08 -11.81 2.96
C GLU A 194 -20.26 -11.57 4.48
N ASN A 195 -19.18 -11.64 5.25
CA ASN A 195 -19.23 -11.48 6.69
C ASN A 195 -19.59 -10.03 7.09
N THR A 196 -20.24 -9.88 8.24
CA THR A 196 -20.53 -8.58 8.85
C THR A 196 -19.86 -8.50 10.22
N GLY A 197 -19.23 -7.37 10.48
CA GLY A 197 -18.43 -7.07 11.65
C GLY A 197 -17.04 -6.56 11.29
N VAL A 198 -16.28 -6.13 12.30
CA VAL A 198 -14.92 -5.63 12.13
C VAL A 198 -13.98 -6.74 11.67
N VAL A 199 -12.85 -6.37 11.02
CA VAL A 199 -11.92 -7.34 10.41
C VAL A 199 -11.45 -8.45 11.36
N THR A 200 -11.41 -8.20 12.68
CA THR A 200 -11.03 -9.22 13.66
C THR A 200 -12.05 -10.36 13.81
N THR A 201 -13.28 -10.18 13.35
CA THR A 201 -14.28 -11.27 13.33
C THR A 201 -13.95 -12.36 12.30
N LEU A 202 -13.02 -12.08 11.38
CA LEU A 202 -12.56 -13.03 10.38
C LEU A 202 -11.49 -14.01 10.89
N PHE A 203 -10.79 -13.67 11.99
CA PHE A 203 -9.72 -14.51 12.51
C PHE A 203 -10.16 -15.93 12.88
N PRO A 204 -11.32 -16.13 13.52
CA PRO A 204 -11.83 -17.49 13.81
C PRO A 204 -12.17 -18.34 12.57
N LEU A 205 -12.22 -17.74 11.38
CA LEU A 205 -12.49 -18.45 10.12
C LEU A 205 -11.21 -19.07 9.52
N MET A 206 -10.04 -18.67 10.00
CA MET A 206 -8.78 -19.26 9.59
C MET A 206 -8.54 -20.55 10.37
N GLU A 207 -8.30 -21.63 9.67
CA GLU A 207 -7.95 -22.93 10.26
C GLU A 207 -6.43 -23.13 10.20
N ASP A 208 -5.88 -23.90 11.15
CA ASP A 208 -4.52 -24.46 11.13
C ASP A 208 -3.41 -23.40 10.86
N VAL A 209 -3.43 -22.28 11.57
CA VAL A 209 -2.35 -21.29 11.51
C VAL A 209 -1.10 -21.86 12.18
N ASP A 210 0.01 -21.92 11.42
CA ASP A 210 1.34 -22.29 11.93
C ASP A 210 2.11 -21.00 12.31
N PRO A 211 2.18 -20.64 13.61
CA PRO A 211 2.68 -19.31 14.01
C PRO A 211 4.13 -19.08 13.61
N GLY A 212 5.00 -20.06 13.80
CA GLY A 212 6.43 -19.94 13.49
C GLY A 212 6.72 -19.89 11.99
N ASN A 213 5.71 -20.20 11.17
CA ASN A 213 5.83 -20.28 9.72
C ASN A 213 4.92 -19.29 9.00
N THR A 214 4.35 -18.32 9.71
CA THR A 214 3.42 -17.30 9.18
C THR A 214 4.02 -15.92 9.28
N PHE A 215 4.06 -15.18 8.15
CA PHE A 215 4.25 -13.74 8.12
C PHE A 215 2.90 -13.04 8.02
N ALA A 216 2.60 -12.16 8.97
CA ALA A 216 1.38 -11.37 8.98
C ALA A 216 1.68 -9.93 8.56
N MET A 217 0.91 -9.39 7.61
CA MET A 217 1.02 -8.01 7.15
C MET A 217 -0.27 -7.25 7.47
N VAL A 218 -0.13 -6.10 8.12
CA VAL A 218 -1.27 -5.30 8.59
C VAL A 218 -1.18 -3.88 8.04
N CYS A 219 -2.27 -3.40 7.45
CA CYS A 219 -2.45 -1.99 7.12
C CYS A 219 -3.92 -1.58 7.23
N GLY A 220 -4.17 -0.47 7.91
CA GLY A 220 -5.54 0.06 8.07
C GLY A 220 -5.59 1.26 9.02
N PRO A 221 -6.78 1.65 9.45
CA PRO A 221 -6.97 2.72 10.41
C PRO A 221 -6.22 2.46 11.74
N PRO A 222 -5.76 3.50 12.46
CA PRO A 222 -5.03 3.33 13.73
C PRO A 222 -5.74 2.43 14.75
N VAL A 223 -7.06 2.56 14.86
CA VAL A 223 -7.85 1.72 15.78
C VAL A 223 -7.78 0.22 15.42
N MET A 224 -7.68 -0.11 14.15
CA MET A 224 -7.60 -1.50 13.67
C MET A 224 -6.33 -2.20 14.17
N TYR A 225 -5.19 -1.50 14.15
CA TYR A 225 -3.92 -2.07 14.61
C TYR A 225 -4.01 -2.62 16.02
N LYS A 226 -4.63 -1.85 16.93
CA LYS A 226 -4.78 -2.24 18.34
C LYS A 226 -5.48 -3.59 18.52
N PHE A 227 -6.49 -3.87 17.73
CA PHE A 227 -7.26 -5.11 17.84
C PHE A 227 -6.64 -6.24 17.03
N VAL A 228 -6.18 -5.97 15.80
CA VAL A 228 -5.53 -6.97 14.95
C VAL A 228 -4.25 -7.49 15.58
N LEU A 229 -3.39 -6.61 16.13
CA LEU A 229 -2.17 -7.04 16.81
C LEU A 229 -2.46 -7.94 18.02
N LYS A 230 -3.58 -7.72 18.75
CA LYS A 230 -3.98 -8.63 19.82
C LYS A 230 -4.33 -10.02 19.29
N GLU A 231 -5.05 -10.12 18.19
CA GLU A 231 -5.38 -11.41 17.59
C GLU A 231 -4.12 -12.13 17.07
N LEU A 232 -3.21 -11.41 16.41
CA LEU A 232 -1.95 -12.00 15.92
C LEU A 232 -1.05 -12.48 17.07
N VAL A 233 -0.98 -11.76 18.19
CA VAL A 233 -0.25 -12.18 19.40
C VAL A 233 -0.92 -13.38 20.07
N LYS A 234 -2.27 -13.47 20.08
CA LYS A 234 -2.98 -14.66 20.60
C LYS A 234 -2.73 -15.92 19.75
N LEU A 235 -2.47 -15.72 18.44
CA LEU A 235 -2.07 -16.80 17.54
C LEU A 235 -0.58 -17.16 17.69
N ASP A 236 0.15 -16.58 18.66
CA ASP A 236 1.58 -16.78 18.92
C ASP A 236 2.49 -16.47 17.71
N ILE A 237 2.05 -15.64 16.75
CA ILE A 237 2.89 -15.21 15.63
C ILE A 237 4.03 -14.34 16.17
N PRO A 238 5.31 -14.66 15.86
CA PRO A 238 6.46 -13.89 16.30
C PRO A 238 6.37 -12.43 15.89
N LYS A 239 6.71 -11.50 16.79
CA LYS A 239 6.58 -10.05 16.54
C LYS A 239 7.44 -9.53 15.40
N ASP A 240 8.53 -10.19 15.09
CA ASP A 240 9.40 -9.91 13.94
C ASP A 240 8.86 -10.48 12.61
N GLN A 241 7.83 -11.32 12.67
CA GLN A 241 7.05 -11.79 11.52
C GLN A 241 5.72 -11.03 11.35
N ILE A 242 5.38 -10.12 12.25
CA ILE A 242 4.23 -9.21 12.10
C ILE A 242 4.74 -7.91 11.49
N LEU A 243 4.37 -7.66 10.25
CA LEU A 243 4.76 -6.49 9.47
C LEU A 243 3.60 -5.49 9.43
N MET A 244 3.90 -4.23 9.64
CA MET A 244 2.90 -3.17 9.62
C MET A 244 3.40 -1.97 8.83
N THR A 245 2.50 -1.26 8.17
CA THR A 245 2.86 -0.03 7.47
C THR A 245 2.52 1.17 8.34
N LEU A 246 3.45 2.08 8.51
CA LEU A 246 3.24 3.32 9.24
C LEU A 246 3.27 4.50 8.29
N GLU A 247 2.27 5.35 8.42
CA GLU A 247 2.15 6.56 7.60
C GLU A 247 2.48 7.79 8.43
N ARG A 248 3.21 8.70 7.82
CA ARG A 248 3.50 10.03 8.36
C ARG A 248 3.43 11.07 7.26
N ARG A 249 3.22 12.32 7.66
CA ARG A 249 3.27 13.44 6.72
C ARG A 249 4.68 13.59 6.20
N MET A 250 4.86 13.42 4.90
CA MET A 250 6.16 13.54 4.23
C MET A 250 6.24 14.80 3.38
N LYS A 251 7.45 15.36 3.26
CA LYS A 251 7.76 16.48 2.37
C LYS A 251 8.90 16.11 1.42
N CYS A 252 10.07 15.71 1.92
CA CYS A 252 11.22 15.43 1.05
C CYS A 252 11.21 14.00 0.49
N GLY A 253 10.76 13.01 1.23
CA GLY A 253 10.78 11.59 0.88
C GLY A 253 12.16 10.92 0.96
N VAL A 254 13.21 11.65 1.36
CA VAL A 254 14.63 11.23 1.29
C VAL A 254 15.38 11.49 2.59
N GLY A 255 14.70 11.47 3.74
CA GLY A 255 15.32 11.53 5.05
C GLY A 255 15.94 12.87 5.47
N LYS A 256 15.66 13.99 4.77
CA LYS A 256 16.32 15.28 5.05
C LYS A 256 15.53 16.23 5.94
N CYS A 257 14.21 16.23 5.85
CA CYS A 257 13.41 17.32 6.45
C CYS A 257 12.83 17.01 7.83
N GLY A 258 12.89 15.75 8.30
CA GLY A 258 12.40 15.33 9.61
C GLY A 258 10.86 15.23 9.76
N HIS A 259 10.06 15.65 8.74
CA HIS A 259 8.58 15.67 8.86
C HIS A 259 7.93 14.28 9.05
N CYS A 260 8.60 13.23 8.63
CA CYS A 260 8.12 11.86 8.74
C CYS A 260 8.74 11.10 9.92
N ALA A 261 9.38 11.80 10.85
CA ALA A 261 9.99 11.17 12.02
C ALA A 261 8.91 10.56 12.91
N ILE A 262 9.19 9.36 13.39
CA ILE A 262 8.51 8.69 14.50
C ILE A 262 9.64 8.39 15.49
N ASP A 263 9.62 9.06 16.64
CA ASP A 263 10.72 8.98 17.58
C ASP A 263 12.08 9.28 16.90
N TYR A 264 12.98 8.32 16.77
CA TYR A 264 14.30 8.46 16.17
C TYR A 264 14.43 7.93 14.74
N ILE A 265 13.34 7.42 14.12
CA ILE A 265 13.34 6.88 12.77
C ILE A 265 12.62 7.80 11.78
N TYR A 266 13.00 7.74 10.52
CA TYR A 266 12.34 8.42 9.42
C TYR A 266 11.53 7.43 8.57
N THR A 267 10.20 7.52 8.61
CA THR A 267 9.32 6.63 7.83
C THR A 267 9.68 6.57 6.34
N CYS A 268 10.23 7.64 5.77
CA CYS A 268 10.62 7.67 4.36
C CYS A 268 11.95 6.96 4.04
N LEU A 269 12.76 6.61 5.04
CA LEU A 269 14.02 5.87 4.89
C LEU A 269 13.93 4.48 5.51
N ASP A 270 13.54 4.44 6.79
CA ASP A 270 13.57 3.23 7.61
C ASP A 270 12.28 2.40 7.44
N GLY A 271 11.22 3.01 6.88
CA GLY A 271 9.92 2.40 6.59
C GLY A 271 9.53 2.59 5.11
N PRO A 272 8.24 2.57 4.77
CA PRO A 272 7.06 2.60 5.65
C PRO A 272 6.72 1.24 6.31
N VAL A 273 7.39 0.16 5.92
CA VAL A 273 7.15 -1.19 6.46
C VAL A 273 8.08 -1.44 7.64
N PHE A 274 7.50 -1.81 8.77
CA PHE A 274 8.21 -2.12 10.02
C PHE A 274 7.73 -3.45 10.56
N THR A 275 8.58 -4.15 11.33
CA THR A 275 8.11 -5.25 12.16
C THR A 275 7.45 -4.70 13.41
N TYR A 276 6.51 -5.45 13.99
CA TYR A 276 5.91 -5.07 15.29
C TYR A 276 6.98 -5.03 16.39
N TRP A 277 8.02 -5.84 16.26
CA TRP A 277 9.18 -5.81 17.16
C TRP A 277 9.90 -4.47 17.16
N ASP A 278 10.13 -3.89 15.98
CA ASP A 278 10.88 -2.62 15.82
C ASP A 278 10.13 -1.44 16.46
N VAL A 279 8.80 -1.49 16.45
CA VAL A 279 7.98 -0.31 16.79
C VAL A 279 7.24 -0.41 18.13
N ILE A 280 7.21 -1.59 18.76
CA ILE A 280 6.43 -1.83 20.01
C ILE A 280 6.80 -0.88 21.16
N HIS A 281 8.02 -0.34 21.16
CA HIS A 281 8.53 0.56 22.19
C HIS A 281 8.47 2.03 21.81
N MET A 282 8.00 2.36 20.62
CA MET A 282 7.90 3.75 20.17
C MET A 282 6.72 4.46 20.82
N ARG A 283 6.96 5.69 21.32
CA ARG A 283 5.97 6.44 22.12
C ARG A 283 4.77 6.94 21.30
N GLU A 284 4.93 7.11 20.00
CA GLU A 284 3.94 7.72 19.12
C GLU A 284 3.43 6.74 18.04
N LEU A 285 3.38 5.46 18.37
CA LEU A 285 3.13 4.44 17.35
C LEU A 285 1.70 4.49 16.79
N ILE A 286 0.69 4.60 17.65
CA ILE A 286 -0.74 4.52 17.29
C ILE A 286 -1.56 5.44 18.21
#